data_b3f32cff4a7a38d5784074cf09b7bd56
#
_entry.id   b3f32cff4a7a38d5784074cf09b7bd56
#
_cell.length_a   1.000
_cell.length_b   1.000
_cell.length_c   1.000
_cell.angle_alpha   90.00
_cell.angle_beta   90.00
_cell.angle_gamma   90.00
#
_symmetry.space_group_name_H-M   'P 1'
#
loop_
_entity.id
_entity.type
_entity.pdbx_description
1 polymer ?
#
loop_
_entity_poly.entity_id
_entity_poly.type
_entity_poly.pdbx_seq_one_letter_code
_entity_poly.pdbx_strand_id
1 'polypeptide(L)'
;MNLKKIKQYAFIGLFVGGMSLAFPVFNVFSRQLSLDNHENRLLTTLPDVLASPLGKIPDALNTFLADNSPFRYQLVIANANLNYDVFHTVESDQVLMGKNDWLFFKDGPNAATPVANYQGLVRMNQDQLAQLAQNLQSLADAYAARGGQLVISFAPSKDLIYREYMPEDYPVLSEVDLTRQVADYLADNTSLEISYVPERLLEIKSQTSMPLFFKTDTHWNHAGALIALDDVLQRIGGETQRFVDYDFHVNGTQSGDLANVSALYTRLEADQDYYPANYAPVRDRRSVIVYGDSFSEYYMPYLTAQFDNVWRDALANLDRNTLPDCGADIVIIEANERSFETLCEVLQPR
;
A
#
# COMPACT_ATOMS: atom_id res chain seq x y z
N MET A 1 -41.29 11.09 -44.61
CA MET A 1 -40.80 10.70 -43.29
C MET A 1 -40.30 11.96 -42.54
N ASN A 2 -40.77 12.21 -41.31
CA ASN A 2 -40.43 13.44 -40.57
C ASN A 2 -38.95 13.45 -40.22
N LEU A 3 -38.25 14.58 -40.42
CA LEU A 3 -36.81 14.75 -40.14
C LEU A 3 -36.40 14.29 -38.73
N LYS A 4 -37.32 14.44 -37.76
CA LYS A 4 -37.13 13.97 -36.38
C LYS A 4 -37.04 12.44 -36.31
N LYS A 5 -37.87 11.71 -37.08
CA LYS A 5 -37.81 10.24 -37.16
C LYS A 5 -36.54 9.74 -37.85
N ILE A 6 -36.10 10.46 -38.90
CA ILE A 6 -34.87 10.12 -39.60
C ILE A 6 -33.66 10.22 -38.67
N LYS A 7 -33.56 11.32 -37.91
CA LYS A 7 -32.47 11.51 -36.91
C LYS A 7 -32.53 10.42 -35.82
N GLN A 8 -33.72 10.05 -35.38
CA GLN A 8 -33.89 9.02 -34.35
C GLN A 8 -33.49 7.62 -34.87
N TYR A 9 -33.92 7.26 -36.10
CA TYR A 9 -33.50 5.97 -36.69
C TYR A 9 -31.99 5.95 -37.03
N ALA A 10 -31.42 7.06 -37.48
CA ALA A 10 -29.97 7.17 -37.70
C ALA A 10 -29.18 7.00 -36.38
N PHE A 11 -29.65 7.63 -35.30
CA PHE A 11 -29.03 7.46 -33.96
C PHE A 11 -29.11 6.01 -33.48
N ILE A 12 -30.32 5.38 -33.58
CA ILE A 12 -30.49 3.98 -33.20
C ILE A 12 -29.59 3.06 -34.05
N GLY A 13 -29.55 3.30 -35.37
CA GLY A 13 -28.71 2.53 -36.28
C GLY A 13 -27.22 2.65 -35.98
N LEU A 14 -26.73 3.86 -35.68
CA LEU A 14 -25.37 4.11 -35.27
C LEU A 14 -25.07 3.46 -33.91
N PHE A 15 -25.96 3.57 -32.94
CA PHE A 15 -25.80 2.98 -31.63
C PHE A 15 -25.76 1.45 -31.68
N VAL A 16 -26.75 0.83 -32.32
CA VAL A 16 -26.83 -0.63 -32.48
C VAL A 16 -25.67 -1.15 -33.33
N GLY A 17 -25.35 -0.46 -34.42
CA GLY A 17 -24.22 -0.79 -35.30
C GLY A 17 -22.88 -0.72 -34.54
N GLY A 18 -22.65 0.34 -33.78
CA GLY A 18 -21.46 0.51 -32.95
C GLY A 18 -21.31 -0.61 -31.93
N MET A 19 -22.40 -0.91 -31.20
CA MET A 19 -22.40 -2.02 -30.23
C MET A 19 -22.18 -3.37 -30.89
N SER A 20 -22.78 -3.63 -32.05
CA SER A 20 -22.65 -4.92 -32.76
C SER A 20 -21.27 -5.12 -33.40
N LEU A 21 -20.60 -4.02 -33.79
CA LEU A 21 -19.25 -4.07 -34.37
C LEU A 21 -18.13 -4.14 -33.32
N ALA A 22 -18.39 -3.71 -32.09
CA ALA A 22 -17.37 -3.70 -31.05
C ALA A 22 -16.76 -5.10 -30.80
N PHE A 23 -17.55 -6.16 -30.73
CA PHE A 23 -17.09 -7.52 -30.53
C PHE A 23 -16.24 -8.08 -31.70
N PRO A 24 -16.68 -8.03 -32.97
CA PRO A 24 -15.85 -8.48 -34.07
C PRO A 24 -14.54 -7.70 -34.22
N VAL A 25 -14.59 -6.36 -34.06
CA VAL A 25 -13.41 -5.53 -34.12
C VAL A 25 -12.44 -5.87 -32.99
N PHE A 26 -12.93 -6.01 -31.76
CA PHE A 26 -12.11 -6.44 -30.63
C PHE A 26 -11.44 -7.80 -30.88
N ASN A 27 -12.17 -8.79 -31.36
CA ASN A 27 -11.61 -10.12 -31.65
C ASN A 27 -10.48 -10.08 -32.72
N VAL A 28 -10.57 -9.18 -33.70
CA VAL A 28 -9.53 -9.00 -34.72
C VAL A 28 -8.27 -8.36 -34.15
N PHE A 29 -8.45 -7.36 -33.29
CA PHE A 29 -7.34 -6.55 -32.75
C PHE A 29 -6.87 -6.99 -31.36
N SER A 30 -7.61 -7.84 -30.64
CA SER A 30 -7.28 -8.24 -29.27
C SER A 30 -5.88 -8.85 -29.10
N ARG A 31 -5.37 -9.50 -30.13
CA ARG A 31 -4.00 -10.08 -30.12
C ARG A 31 -2.89 -9.01 -30.14
N GLN A 32 -3.22 -7.78 -30.48
CA GLN A 32 -2.30 -6.65 -30.57
C GLN A 32 -2.45 -5.67 -29.40
N LEU A 33 -3.47 -5.90 -28.54
CA LEU A 33 -3.76 -5.04 -27.40
C LEU A 33 -3.22 -5.71 -26.12
N SER A 34 -2.59 -4.94 -25.26
CA SER A 34 -2.32 -5.39 -23.91
C SER A 34 -3.65 -5.58 -23.19
N LEU A 35 -3.84 -6.75 -22.58
CA LEU A 35 -5.02 -7.11 -21.77
C LEU A 35 -4.64 -7.25 -20.30
N ASP A 36 -3.49 -6.71 -19.89
CA ASP A 36 -3.02 -6.81 -18.52
C ASP A 36 -3.96 -6.06 -17.58
N ASN A 37 -4.36 -6.74 -16.50
CA ASN A 37 -5.23 -6.15 -15.50
C ASN A 37 -4.40 -5.35 -14.49
N HIS A 38 -4.51 -4.03 -14.52
CA HIS A 38 -3.82 -3.13 -13.60
C HIS A 38 -4.73 -2.60 -12.46
N GLU A 39 -5.97 -3.13 -12.33
CA GLU A 39 -6.95 -2.59 -11.39
C GLU A 39 -6.80 -3.08 -9.95
N ASN A 40 -5.77 -3.86 -9.66
CA ASN A 40 -5.55 -4.46 -8.33
C ASN A 40 -6.79 -5.20 -7.76
N ARG A 41 -7.64 -5.76 -8.65
CA ARG A 41 -8.79 -6.59 -8.32
C ARG A 41 -8.96 -7.72 -9.32
N LEU A 42 -9.59 -8.78 -8.90
CA LEU A 42 -9.98 -9.87 -9.81
C LEU A 42 -11.19 -9.40 -10.64
N LEU A 43 -11.11 -9.61 -11.96
CA LEU A 43 -12.25 -9.37 -12.85
C LEU A 43 -13.25 -10.53 -12.73
N THR A 44 -14.54 -10.19 -12.78
CA THR A 44 -15.63 -11.15 -12.69
C THR A 44 -15.61 -12.11 -13.87
N THR A 45 -15.65 -13.40 -13.61
CA THR A 45 -15.69 -14.46 -14.64
C THR A 45 -17.11 -15.02 -14.81
N LEU A 46 -17.36 -15.74 -15.91
CA LEU A 46 -18.65 -16.39 -16.10
C LEU A 46 -18.96 -17.44 -15.01
N PRO A 47 -18.00 -18.26 -14.53
CA PRO A 47 -18.21 -19.12 -13.36
C PRO A 47 -18.68 -18.37 -12.11
N ASP A 48 -18.17 -17.15 -11.85
CA ASP A 48 -18.59 -16.36 -10.69
C ASP A 48 -20.05 -15.94 -10.79
N VAL A 49 -20.51 -15.58 -12.00
CA VAL A 49 -21.93 -15.27 -12.26
C VAL A 49 -22.80 -16.51 -11.98
N LEU A 50 -22.40 -17.69 -12.47
CA LEU A 50 -23.15 -18.93 -12.29
C LEU A 50 -23.16 -19.43 -10.85
N ALA A 51 -22.13 -19.10 -10.06
CA ALA A 51 -22.04 -19.42 -8.64
C ALA A 51 -22.83 -18.44 -7.75
N SER A 52 -23.27 -17.30 -8.30
CA SER A 52 -23.99 -16.28 -7.55
C SER A 52 -25.38 -16.72 -7.12
N PRO A 53 -25.87 -16.34 -5.93
CA PRO A 53 -27.26 -16.57 -5.52
C PRO A 53 -28.25 -16.00 -6.54
N LEU A 54 -29.38 -16.66 -6.77
CA LEU A 54 -30.37 -16.29 -7.80
C LEU A 54 -30.76 -14.80 -7.79
N GLY A 55 -30.94 -14.20 -6.60
CA GLY A 55 -31.26 -12.79 -6.46
C GLY A 55 -30.14 -11.82 -6.80
N LYS A 56 -28.86 -12.30 -6.89
CA LYS A 56 -27.68 -11.50 -7.23
C LYS A 56 -27.16 -11.74 -8.65
N ILE A 57 -27.75 -12.68 -9.38
CA ILE A 57 -27.35 -12.97 -10.76
C ILE A 57 -27.41 -11.73 -11.66
N PRO A 58 -28.44 -10.85 -11.63
CA PRO A 58 -28.46 -9.67 -12.47
C PRO A 58 -27.28 -8.73 -12.21
N ASP A 59 -26.91 -8.52 -10.93
CA ASP A 59 -25.78 -7.67 -10.56
C ASP A 59 -24.45 -8.30 -10.98
N ALA A 60 -24.28 -9.60 -10.73
CA ALA A 60 -23.09 -10.35 -11.14
C ALA A 60 -22.93 -10.37 -12.68
N LEU A 61 -24.03 -10.49 -13.42
CA LEU A 61 -24.02 -10.41 -14.88
C LEU A 61 -23.65 -9.02 -15.38
N ASN A 62 -24.19 -7.96 -14.76
CA ASN A 62 -23.81 -6.58 -15.10
C ASN A 62 -22.31 -6.35 -14.86
N THR A 63 -21.79 -6.80 -13.72
CA THR A 63 -20.36 -6.69 -13.41
C THR A 63 -19.53 -7.49 -14.41
N PHE A 64 -19.92 -8.72 -14.73
CA PHE A 64 -19.26 -9.55 -15.75
C PHE A 64 -19.23 -8.85 -17.12
N LEU A 65 -20.34 -8.29 -17.58
CA LEU A 65 -20.42 -7.59 -18.85
C LEU A 65 -19.56 -6.32 -18.85
N ALA A 66 -19.53 -5.58 -17.76
CA ALA A 66 -18.68 -4.42 -17.59
C ALA A 66 -17.20 -4.82 -17.63
N ASP A 67 -16.82 -5.84 -16.88
CA ASP A 67 -15.44 -6.33 -16.78
C ASP A 67 -14.92 -6.94 -18.08
N ASN A 68 -15.78 -7.56 -18.87
CA ASN A 68 -15.41 -8.25 -20.11
C ASN A 68 -15.86 -7.49 -21.38
N SER A 69 -16.18 -6.20 -21.26
CA SER A 69 -16.55 -5.37 -22.42
C SER A 69 -15.38 -5.21 -23.38
N PRO A 70 -15.61 -5.29 -24.70
CA PRO A 70 -14.59 -5.01 -25.70
C PRO A 70 -13.98 -3.63 -25.51
N PHE A 71 -12.65 -3.54 -25.62
CA PHE A 71 -11.87 -2.29 -25.44
C PHE A 71 -12.01 -1.63 -24.07
N ARG A 72 -12.60 -2.31 -23.07
CA ARG A 72 -12.79 -1.75 -21.73
C ARG A 72 -11.49 -1.11 -21.21
N TYR A 73 -10.41 -1.86 -21.24
CA TYR A 73 -9.12 -1.42 -20.74
C TYR A 73 -8.61 -0.15 -21.44
N GLN A 74 -8.68 -0.12 -22.78
CA GLN A 74 -8.30 1.05 -23.58
C GLN A 74 -9.19 2.26 -23.31
N LEU A 75 -10.49 2.02 -23.07
CA LEU A 75 -11.43 3.08 -22.73
C LEU A 75 -11.19 3.63 -21.32
N VAL A 76 -10.84 2.78 -20.36
CA VAL A 76 -10.45 3.21 -19.01
C VAL A 76 -9.21 4.11 -19.08
N ILE A 77 -8.15 3.67 -19.78
CA ILE A 77 -6.94 4.48 -19.96
C ILE A 77 -7.26 5.80 -20.69
N ALA A 78 -8.04 5.73 -21.77
CA ALA A 78 -8.37 6.93 -22.55
C ALA A 78 -9.18 7.94 -21.69
N ASN A 79 -10.13 7.45 -20.87
CA ASN A 79 -10.90 8.27 -19.96
C ASN A 79 -9.99 8.88 -18.85
N ALA A 80 -9.15 8.09 -18.23
CA ALA A 80 -8.21 8.55 -17.21
C ALA A 80 -7.27 9.64 -17.78
N ASN A 81 -6.71 9.39 -18.97
CA ASN A 81 -5.86 10.36 -19.67
C ASN A 81 -6.60 11.65 -20.01
N LEU A 82 -7.84 11.56 -20.48
CA LEU A 82 -8.66 12.74 -20.80
C LEU A 82 -8.93 13.57 -19.53
N ASN A 83 -9.32 12.92 -18.43
CA ASN A 83 -9.58 13.60 -17.17
C ASN A 83 -8.30 14.28 -16.63
N TYR A 84 -7.17 13.62 -16.73
CA TYR A 84 -5.88 14.19 -16.34
C TYR A 84 -5.47 15.35 -17.26
N ASP A 85 -5.47 15.15 -18.59
CA ASP A 85 -4.97 16.13 -19.56
C ASP A 85 -5.84 17.42 -19.60
N VAL A 86 -7.16 17.30 -19.33
CA VAL A 86 -8.10 18.42 -19.47
C VAL A 86 -8.44 19.05 -18.12
N PHE A 87 -8.64 18.22 -17.07
CA PHE A 87 -9.16 18.69 -15.78
C PHE A 87 -8.13 18.56 -14.65
N HIS A 88 -6.99 17.91 -14.88
CA HIS A 88 -5.98 17.55 -13.85
C HIS A 88 -6.62 16.83 -12.65
N THR A 89 -7.50 15.87 -12.94
CA THR A 89 -8.21 15.08 -11.94
C THR A 89 -8.01 13.59 -12.15
N VAL A 90 -8.13 12.83 -11.06
CA VAL A 90 -8.20 11.38 -11.06
C VAL A 90 -9.64 10.96 -10.75
N GLU A 91 -10.22 10.15 -11.63
CA GLU A 91 -11.51 9.52 -11.40
C GLU A 91 -11.30 8.12 -10.79
N SER A 92 -11.03 8.09 -9.50
CA SER A 92 -10.82 6.86 -8.74
C SER A 92 -11.33 7.02 -7.31
N ASP A 93 -11.98 5.99 -6.79
CA ASP A 93 -12.38 5.94 -5.38
C ASP A 93 -11.19 5.65 -4.47
N GLN A 94 -10.11 5.08 -5.01
CA GLN A 94 -8.93 4.65 -4.23
C GLN A 94 -7.76 5.62 -4.30
N VAL A 95 -7.75 6.55 -5.27
CA VAL A 95 -6.61 7.42 -5.52
C VAL A 95 -7.02 8.87 -5.39
N LEU A 96 -6.25 9.62 -4.63
CA LEU A 96 -6.35 11.07 -4.49
C LEU A 96 -5.16 11.71 -5.21
N MET A 97 -5.45 12.63 -6.14
CA MET A 97 -4.42 13.45 -6.77
C MET A 97 -4.08 14.64 -5.89
N GLY A 98 -2.83 14.72 -5.50
CA GLY A 98 -2.26 15.85 -4.80
C GLY A 98 -1.62 16.87 -5.73
N LYS A 99 -0.88 17.81 -5.14
CA LYS A 99 -0.13 18.83 -5.88
C LYS A 99 1.07 18.19 -6.60
N ASN A 100 1.44 18.75 -7.75
CA ASN A 100 2.61 18.33 -8.54
C ASN A 100 2.59 16.84 -8.92
N ASP A 101 1.42 16.28 -9.21
CA ASP A 101 1.18 14.88 -9.60
C ASP A 101 1.57 13.84 -8.53
N TRP A 102 1.65 14.23 -7.27
CA TRP A 102 1.73 13.29 -6.19
C TRP A 102 0.39 12.55 -6.05
N LEU A 103 0.44 11.23 -6.00
CA LEU A 103 -0.74 10.41 -5.76
C LEU A 103 -0.75 9.92 -4.33
N PHE A 104 -1.92 9.94 -3.71
CA PHE A 104 -2.13 9.44 -2.35
C PHE A 104 -3.23 8.38 -2.35
N PHE A 105 -3.14 7.45 -1.42
CA PHE A 105 -4.18 6.46 -1.24
C PHE A 105 -5.37 7.12 -0.52
N LYS A 106 -6.57 7.00 -1.10
CA LYS A 106 -7.77 7.68 -0.60
C LYS A 106 -8.62 6.74 0.25
N ASP A 107 -9.04 5.63 -0.33
CA ASP A 107 -9.88 4.64 0.31
C ASP A 107 -9.47 3.22 -0.10
N GLY A 108 -9.71 2.24 0.77
CA GLY A 108 -9.42 0.83 0.52
C GLY A 108 -10.66 -0.04 0.59
N PRO A 109 -10.58 -1.27 0.04
CA PRO A 109 -11.70 -2.20 0.01
C PRO A 109 -12.14 -2.69 1.40
N ASN A 110 -11.30 -2.55 2.44
CA ASN A 110 -11.52 -3.11 3.77
C ASN A 110 -11.74 -2.02 4.83
N ALA A 111 -12.58 -1.02 4.54
CA ALA A 111 -12.87 0.10 5.44
C ALA A 111 -11.63 0.91 5.88
N ALA A 112 -10.47 0.70 5.27
CA ALA A 112 -9.33 1.57 5.47
C ALA A 112 -9.69 2.99 5.00
N THR A 113 -9.50 3.96 5.86
CA THR A 113 -9.82 5.36 5.63
C THR A 113 -8.55 6.23 5.72
N PRO A 114 -7.57 6.09 4.79
CA PRO A 114 -6.28 6.77 4.91
C PRO A 114 -6.41 8.27 5.02
N VAL A 115 -7.31 8.88 4.23
CA VAL A 115 -7.56 10.33 4.31
C VAL A 115 -8.09 10.74 5.68
N ALA A 116 -9.04 9.99 6.25
CA ALA A 116 -9.55 10.28 7.59
C ALA A 116 -8.47 10.07 8.67
N ASN A 117 -7.57 9.10 8.49
CA ASN A 117 -6.40 8.93 9.34
C ASN A 117 -5.44 10.11 9.24
N TYR A 118 -5.08 10.53 8.03
CA TYR A 118 -4.27 11.73 7.78
C TYR A 118 -4.86 12.98 8.43
N GLN A 119 -6.17 13.16 8.36
CA GLN A 119 -6.87 14.25 9.02
C GLN A 119 -6.90 14.12 10.57
N GLY A 120 -6.47 12.97 11.09
CA GLY A 120 -6.49 12.68 12.52
C GLY A 120 -7.88 12.38 13.08
N LEU A 121 -8.77 11.84 12.26
CA LEU A 121 -10.15 11.48 12.65
C LEU A 121 -10.31 10.03 13.09
N VAL A 122 -9.37 9.16 12.71
CA VAL A 122 -9.40 7.73 13.09
C VAL A 122 -8.74 7.54 14.43
N ARG A 123 -9.39 6.81 15.34
CA ARG A 123 -8.89 6.53 16.71
C ARG A 123 -9.30 5.14 17.16
N MET A 124 -8.41 4.51 17.91
CA MET A 124 -8.76 3.41 18.79
C MET A 124 -9.28 3.95 20.13
N ASN A 125 -10.27 3.30 20.70
CA ASN A 125 -10.70 3.58 22.07
C ASN A 125 -9.72 2.99 23.09
N GLN A 126 -9.87 3.34 24.38
CA GLN A 126 -8.97 2.91 25.44
C GLN A 126 -8.95 1.38 25.64
N ASP A 127 -10.08 0.71 25.48
CA ASP A 127 -10.17 -0.74 25.62
C ASP A 127 -9.43 -1.45 24.47
N GLN A 128 -9.55 -0.95 23.25
CA GLN A 128 -8.83 -1.48 22.08
C GLN A 128 -7.32 -1.30 22.23
N LEU A 129 -6.87 -0.13 22.68
CA LEU A 129 -5.45 0.16 22.93
C LEU A 129 -4.89 -0.75 24.03
N ALA A 130 -5.63 -0.89 25.14
CA ALA A 130 -5.22 -1.74 26.26
C ALA A 130 -5.15 -3.21 25.85
N GLN A 131 -6.12 -3.69 25.07
CA GLN A 131 -6.13 -5.06 24.58
C GLN A 131 -4.96 -5.33 23.62
N LEU A 132 -4.69 -4.41 22.68
CA LEU A 132 -3.55 -4.51 21.77
C LEU A 132 -2.23 -4.55 22.55
N ALA A 133 -2.05 -3.64 23.51
CA ALA A 133 -0.87 -3.57 24.35
C ALA A 133 -0.65 -4.87 25.14
N GLN A 134 -1.70 -5.40 25.76
CA GLN A 134 -1.65 -6.66 26.51
C GLN A 134 -1.29 -7.84 25.61
N ASN A 135 -1.88 -7.92 24.42
CA ASN A 135 -1.63 -9.01 23.49
C ASN A 135 -0.19 -9.00 22.97
N LEU A 136 0.30 -7.82 22.55
CA LEU A 136 1.68 -7.66 22.06
C LEU A 136 2.70 -7.91 23.17
N GLN A 137 2.48 -7.37 24.39
CA GLN A 137 3.38 -7.60 25.52
C GLN A 137 3.43 -9.09 25.89
N SER A 138 2.27 -9.76 25.96
CA SER A 138 2.23 -11.20 26.25
C SER A 138 2.96 -12.04 25.22
N LEU A 139 2.89 -11.65 23.93
CA LEU A 139 3.60 -12.30 22.85
C LEU A 139 5.12 -12.08 22.97
N ALA A 140 5.53 -10.84 23.23
CA ALA A 140 6.94 -10.49 23.43
C ALA A 140 7.56 -11.22 24.63
N ASP A 141 6.82 -11.28 25.75
CA ASP A 141 7.27 -12.00 26.97
C ASP A 141 7.43 -13.51 26.70
N ALA A 142 6.44 -14.11 26.00
CA ALA A 142 6.51 -15.51 25.63
C ALA A 142 7.69 -15.81 24.69
N TYR A 143 8.00 -14.88 23.77
CA TYR A 143 9.13 -15.00 22.86
C TYR A 143 10.47 -14.78 23.59
N ALA A 144 10.56 -13.77 24.44
CA ALA A 144 11.74 -13.49 25.25
C ALA A 144 12.07 -14.63 26.23
N ALA A 145 11.07 -15.34 26.77
CA ALA A 145 11.25 -16.52 27.60
C ALA A 145 11.99 -17.68 26.87
N ARG A 146 12.03 -17.65 25.54
CA ARG A 146 12.77 -18.58 24.68
C ARG A 146 14.11 -18.01 24.18
N GLY A 147 14.48 -16.84 24.67
CA GLY A 147 15.72 -16.14 24.29
C GLY A 147 15.64 -15.34 23.01
N GLY A 148 14.46 -15.17 22.43
CA GLY A 148 14.24 -14.38 21.21
C GLY A 148 13.97 -12.90 21.51
N GLN A 149 14.11 -12.06 20.49
CA GLN A 149 13.80 -10.62 20.52
C GLN A 149 12.63 -10.30 19.60
N LEU A 150 11.67 -9.51 20.06
CA LEU A 150 10.54 -9.05 19.27
C LEU A 150 10.54 -7.53 19.20
N VAL A 151 10.45 -6.99 17.98
CA VAL A 151 10.35 -5.55 17.69
C VAL A 151 9.10 -5.26 16.88
N ILE A 152 8.40 -4.20 17.25
CA ILE A 152 7.26 -3.67 16.49
C ILE A 152 7.77 -2.51 15.63
N SER A 153 7.49 -2.55 14.34
CA SER A 153 7.82 -1.49 13.39
C SER A 153 6.54 -0.92 12.79
N PHE A 154 6.31 0.37 12.98
CA PHE A 154 5.18 1.05 12.33
C PHE A 154 5.67 1.91 11.17
N ALA A 155 5.13 1.66 9.97
CA ALA A 155 5.40 2.48 8.80
C ALA A 155 4.46 3.69 8.79
N PRO A 156 4.98 4.94 8.76
CA PRO A 156 4.14 6.11 8.58
C PRO A 156 3.60 6.17 7.15
N SER A 157 2.40 6.70 6.98
CA SER A 157 1.81 6.95 5.67
C SER A 157 2.51 8.06 4.92
N LYS A 158 2.50 7.99 3.60
CA LYS A 158 3.10 8.99 2.71
C LYS A 158 2.55 10.40 2.93
N ASP A 159 1.24 10.51 3.15
CA ASP A 159 0.55 11.78 3.39
C ASP A 159 1.02 12.50 4.66
N LEU A 160 1.44 11.77 5.70
CA LEU A 160 2.04 12.34 6.91
C LEU A 160 3.42 12.96 6.64
N ILE A 161 4.18 12.38 5.73
CA ILE A 161 5.56 12.80 5.42
C ILE A 161 5.58 13.88 4.32
N TYR A 162 4.62 13.83 3.38
CA TYR A 162 4.54 14.72 2.21
C TYR A 162 3.27 15.56 2.21
N ARG A 163 2.90 16.11 3.38
CA ARG A 163 1.71 16.94 3.63
C ARG A 163 1.59 18.13 2.68
N GLU A 164 2.72 18.69 2.26
CA GLU A 164 2.75 19.84 1.35
C GLU A 164 2.17 19.54 -0.04
N TYR A 165 2.11 18.27 -0.42
CA TYR A 165 1.53 17.84 -1.67
C TYR A 165 0.06 17.39 -1.55
N MET A 166 -0.47 17.26 -0.32
CA MET A 166 -1.88 16.97 -0.12
C MET A 166 -2.77 18.12 -0.61
N PRO A 167 -3.96 17.82 -1.17
CA PRO A 167 -4.91 18.87 -1.56
C PRO A 167 -5.42 19.65 -0.33
N GLU A 168 -5.70 20.93 -0.52
CA GLU A 168 -6.16 21.82 0.56
C GLU A 168 -7.54 21.48 1.10
N ASP A 169 -8.35 20.74 0.32
CA ASP A 169 -9.67 20.27 0.73
C ASP A 169 -9.61 19.20 1.85
N TYR A 170 -8.43 18.69 2.16
CA TYR A 170 -8.20 17.70 3.22
C TYR A 170 -7.28 18.27 4.30
N PRO A 171 -7.76 19.20 5.14
CA PRO A 171 -6.94 19.79 6.20
C PRO A 171 -6.66 18.79 7.33
N VAL A 172 -5.49 18.88 7.94
CA VAL A 172 -5.20 18.17 9.19
C VAL A 172 -6.04 18.80 10.32
N LEU A 173 -6.86 17.98 10.97
CA LEU A 173 -7.76 18.39 12.06
C LEU A 173 -7.19 18.04 13.44
N SER A 174 -6.30 17.05 13.48
CA SER A 174 -5.53 16.66 14.65
C SER A 174 -4.14 16.20 14.25
N GLU A 175 -3.13 16.62 14.96
CA GLU A 175 -1.73 16.21 14.74
C GLU A 175 -1.43 14.77 15.19
N VAL A 176 -2.32 14.17 15.96
CA VAL A 176 -2.23 12.76 16.33
C VAL A 176 -3.01 11.96 15.32
N ASP A 177 -2.38 11.13 14.53
CA ASP A 177 -2.98 10.09 13.68
C ASP A 177 -3.12 8.77 14.45
N LEU A 178 -3.70 7.74 13.82
CA LEU A 178 -3.91 6.44 14.47
C LEU A 178 -2.58 5.78 14.86
N THR A 179 -1.59 5.81 13.95
CA THR A 179 -0.29 5.16 14.21
C THR A 179 0.44 5.84 15.36
N ARG A 180 0.42 7.17 15.41
CA ARG A 180 0.96 7.94 16.52
C ARG A 180 0.27 7.58 17.83
N GLN A 181 -1.06 7.55 17.84
CA GLN A 181 -1.83 7.18 19.03
C GLN A 181 -1.44 5.79 19.56
N VAL A 182 -1.32 4.80 18.66
CA VAL A 182 -0.96 3.43 19.04
C VAL A 182 0.49 3.37 19.51
N ALA A 183 1.44 3.95 18.78
CA ALA A 183 2.85 3.95 19.14
C ALA A 183 3.10 4.59 20.51
N ASP A 184 2.54 5.77 20.73
CA ASP A 184 2.67 6.49 22.00
C ASP A 184 2.04 5.68 23.16
N TYR A 185 0.82 5.13 22.96
CA TYR A 185 0.18 4.31 23.97
C TYR A 185 0.99 3.07 24.35
N LEU A 186 1.52 2.37 23.35
CA LEU A 186 2.35 1.18 23.59
C LEU A 186 3.66 1.55 24.30
N ALA A 187 4.31 2.64 23.90
CA ALA A 187 5.53 3.13 24.55
C ALA A 187 5.32 3.49 26.03
N ASP A 188 4.17 4.09 26.36
CA ASP A 188 3.85 4.52 27.72
C ASP A 188 3.38 3.35 28.63
N ASN A 189 2.81 2.28 28.06
CA ASN A 189 2.12 1.24 28.82
C ASN A 189 2.74 -0.16 28.70
N THR A 190 3.83 -0.33 27.94
CA THR A 190 4.49 -1.62 27.74
C THR A 190 6.02 -1.48 27.80
N SER A 191 6.71 -2.61 27.80
CA SER A 191 8.16 -2.68 27.64
C SER A 191 8.59 -3.10 26.23
N LEU A 192 7.72 -2.95 25.25
CA LEU A 192 7.98 -3.34 23.85
C LEU A 192 9.02 -2.43 23.20
N GLU A 193 9.85 -3.01 22.36
CA GLU A 193 10.68 -2.27 21.44
C GLU A 193 9.85 -1.81 20.23
N ILE A 194 9.60 -0.50 20.13
CA ILE A 194 8.72 0.09 19.10
C ILE A 194 9.52 1.05 18.23
N SER A 195 9.56 0.77 16.95
CA SER A 195 10.09 1.64 15.90
C SER A 195 8.94 2.39 15.22
N TYR A 196 8.89 3.70 15.40
CA TYR A 196 8.01 4.61 14.64
C TYR A 196 8.73 5.95 14.50
N VAL A 197 9.19 6.28 13.29
CA VAL A 197 10.20 7.33 13.06
C VAL A 197 9.78 8.42 12.07
N PRO A 198 8.54 8.94 12.10
CA PRO A 198 8.11 9.97 11.17
C PRO A 198 8.92 11.27 11.31
N GLU A 199 9.33 11.65 12.53
CA GLU A 199 10.15 12.84 12.77
C GLU A 199 11.53 12.73 12.10
N ARG A 200 12.15 11.54 12.16
CA ARG A 200 13.44 11.28 11.51
C ARG A 200 13.32 11.30 9.99
N LEU A 201 12.23 10.76 9.45
CA LEU A 201 11.93 10.85 8.02
C LEU A 201 11.75 12.30 7.58
N LEU A 202 11.04 13.12 8.34
CA LEU A 202 10.86 14.55 8.08
C LEU A 202 12.18 15.33 8.18
N GLU A 203 13.00 15.04 9.18
CA GLU A 203 14.33 15.64 9.34
C GLU A 203 15.20 15.34 8.11
N ILE A 204 15.35 14.08 7.74
CA ILE A 204 16.17 13.67 6.59
C ILE A 204 15.60 14.23 5.29
N LYS A 205 14.27 14.19 5.10
CA LYS A 205 13.61 14.82 3.96
C LYS A 205 14.00 16.30 3.80
N SER A 206 14.13 17.02 4.91
CA SER A 206 14.54 18.43 4.88
C SER A 206 15.99 18.66 4.45
N GLN A 207 16.82 17.63 4.50
CA GLN A 207 18.27 17.68 4.22
C GLN A 207 18.61 17.11 2.83
N THR A 208 17.68 16.48 2.14
CA THR A 208 17.90 15.88 0.82
C THR A 208 16.83 16.31 -0.18
N SER A 209 17.21 16.39 -1.47
CA SER A 209 16.25 16.52 -2.57
C SER A 209 15.73 15.15 -3.07
N MET A 210 16.34 14.06 -2.59
CA MET A 210 15.93 12.71 -2.92
C MET A 210 14.60 12.38 -2.20
N PRO A 211 13.57 11.92 -2.92
CA PRO A 211 12.33 11.50 -2.25
C PRO A 211 12.57 10.24 -1.41
N LEU A 212 11.87 10.14 -0.28
CA LEU A 212 11.89 8.98 0.61
C LEU A 212 10.67 8.06 0.39
N PHE A 213 9.70 8.54 -0.35
CA PHE A 213 8.53 7.80 -0.81
C PHE A 213 8.40 7.94 -2.32
N PHE A 214 7.84 6.94 -2.94
CA PHE A 214 7.48 7.04 -4.34
C PHE A 214 6.35 8.05 -4.54
N LYS A 215 6.41 8.82 -5.62
CA LYS A 215 5.44 9.86 -5.92
C LYS A 215 4.09 9.27 -6.32
N THR A 216 4.11 8.18 -7.12
CA THR A 216 2.94 7.57 -7.73
C THR A 216 2.56 6.21 -7.15
N ASP A 217 3.20 5.81 -6.05
CA ASP A 217 2.98 4.57 -5.31
C ASP A 217 2.63 4.87 -3.84
N THR A 218 2.01 3.92 -3.12
CA THR A 218 1.67 4.10 -1.70
C THR A 218 2.88 4.01 -0.77
N HIS A 219 3.95 3.36 -1.20
CA HIS A 219 5.06 2.95 -0.34
C HIS A 219 6.18 3.99 -0.25
N TRP A 220 6.99 3.85 0.78
CA TRP A 220 8.35 4.40 0.77
C TRP A 220 9.19 3.71 -0.31
N ASN A 221 10.25 4.37 -0.75
CA ASN A 221 11.30 3.73 -1.55
C ASN A 221 12.34 3.11 -0.61
N HIS A 222 13.38 2.46 -1.16
CA HIS A 222 14.40 1.81 -0.35
C HIS A 222 15.18 2.79 0.54
N ALA A 223 15.33 4.05 0.17
CA ALA A 223 15.96 5.05 1.03
C ALA A 223 15.09 5.38 2.25
N GLY A 224 13.79 5.55 2.06
CA GLY A 224 12.85 5.78 3.16
C GLY A 224 12.75 4.57 4.10
N ALA A 225 12.65 3.37 3.52
CA ALA A 225 12.61 2.13 4.28
C ALA A 225 13.88 1.93 5.13
N LEU A 226 15.05 2.27 4.60
CA LEU A 226 16.31 2.13 5.32
C LEU A 226 16.37 3.01 6.57
N ILE A 227 15.77 4.20 6.55
CA ILE A 227 15.69 5.07 7.73
C ILE A 227 14.91 4.39 8.87
N ALA A 228 13.78 3.76 8.53
CA ALA A 228 12.98 3.03 9.52
C ALA A 228 13.67 1.75 9.97
N LEU A 229 14.28 1.02 9.04
CA LEU A 229 15.01 -0.19 9.36
C LEU A 229 16.24 0.09 10.24
N ASP A 230 16.94 1.20 10.05
CA ASP A 230 18.06 1.60 10.93
C ASP A 230 17.62 1.71 12.40
N ASP A 231 16.42 2.25 12.68
CA ASP A 231 15.87 2.31 14.03
C ASP A 231 15.53 0.90 14.57
N VAL A 232 14.96 0.04 13.73
CA VAL A 232 14.69 -1.38 14.07
C VAL A 232 15.99 -2.09 14.41
N LEU A 233 17.04 -1.94 13.59
CA LEU A 233 18.35 -2.56 13.80
C LEU A 233 19.00 -2.08 15.11
N GLN A 234 18.91 -0.80 15.43
CA GLN A 234 19.42 -0.27 16.71
C GLN A 234 18.75 -0.94 17.91
N ARG A 235 17.44 -1.18 17.86
CA ARG A 235 16.67 -1.81 18.95
C ARG A 235 17.04 -3.26 19.18
N ILE A 236 17.45 -3.97 18.16
CA ILE A 236 17.90 -5.36 18.26
C ILE A 236 19.42 -5.50 18.46
N GLY A 237 20.13 -4.38 18.67
CA GLY A 237 21.58 -4.37 18.80
C GLY A 237 22.32 -4.74 17.52
N GLY A 238 21.71 -4.51 16.36
CA GLY A 238 22.30 -4.65 15.05
C GLY A 238 23.18 -3.44 14.70
N GLU A 239 24.04 -3.62 13.71
CA GLU A 239 24.85 -2.50 13.20
C GLU A 239 24.01 -1.62 12.26
N THR A 240 24.21 -0.32 12.40
CA THR A 240 23.60 0.70 11.55
C THR A 240 24.64 1.68 11.07
N GLN A 241 24.35 2.36 9.97
CA GLN A 241 25.15 3.44 9.43
C GLN A 241 24.29 4.71 9.39
N ARG A 242 24.89 5.88 9.60
CA ARG A 242 24.12 7.13 9.49
C ARG A 242 23.65 7.32 8.06
N PHE A 243 22.41 7.76 7.88
CA PHE A 243 21.82 7.96 6.56
C PHE A 243 22.68 8.82 5.62
N VAL A 244 23.32 9.87 6.16
CA VAL A 244 24.19 10.77 5.40
C VAL A 244 25.50 10.14 4.91
N ASP A 245 25.87 8.98 5.44
CA ASP A 245 27.08 8.26 5.06
C ASP A 245 26.80 7.25 3.93
N TYR A 246 25.54 7.06 3.54
CA TYR A 246 25.17 6.24 2.40
C TYR A 246 25.34 6.99 1.07
N ASP A 247 25.86 6.30 0.09
CA ASP A 247 25.99 6.78 -1.29
C ASP A 247 24.82 6.26 -2.13
N PHE A 248 23.72 7.02 -2.15
CA PHE A 248 22.52 6.63 -2.86
C PHE A 248 22.63 6.86 -4.37
N HIS A 249 22.18 5.89 -5.12
CA HIS A 249 22.05 5.96 -6.57
C HIS A 249 20.67 5.45 -7.00
N VAL A 250 20.23 5.88 -8.19
CA VAL A 250 19.00 5.35 -8.79
C VAL A 250 19.26 3.93 -9.27
N ASN A 251 18.50 2.98 -8.77
CA ASN A 251 18.56 1.57 -9.12
C ASN A 251 17.23 1.10 -9.72
N GLY A 252 16.86 1.69 -10.84
CA GLY A 252 15.64 1.37 -11.56
C GLY A 252 14.55 2.41 -11.40
N THR A 253 13.49 2.18 -12.15
CA THR A 253 12.26 2.96 -12.13
C THR A 253 11.07 2.01 -12.11
N GLN A 254 9.98 2.43 -11.46
CA GLN A 254 8.74 1.65 -11.45
C GLN A 254 7.52 2.56 -11.67
N SER A 255 6.49 2.00 -12.26
CA SER A 255 5.16 2.61 -12.24
C SER A 255 4.51 2.29 -10.91
N GLY A 256 4.12 3.31 -10.17
CA GLY A 256 3.52 3.14 -8.85
C GLY A 256 2.15 2.44 -8.88
N ASP A 257 1.80 1.80 -7.78
CA ASP A 257 0.52 1.11 -7.59
C ASP A 257 -0.68 2.06 -7.78
N LEU A 258 -0.57 3.31 -7.30
CA LEU A 258 -1.62 4.33 -7.45
C LEU A 258 -1.76 4.79 -8.91
N ALA A 259 -0.64 4.93 -9.64
CA ALA A 259 -0.66 5.23 -11.06
C ALA A 259 -1.31 4.10 -11.87
N ASN A 260 -1.06 2.85 -11.48
CA ASN A 260 -1.66 1.68 -12.11
C ASN A 260 -3.16 1.61 -11.83
N VAL A 261 -3.59 1.72 -10.57
CA VAL A 261 -5.01 1.71 -10.16
C VAL A 261 -5.80 2.84 -10.79
N SER A 262 -5.21 4.01 -10.95
CA SER A 262 -5.83 5.17 -11.61
C SER A 262 -5.73 5.17 -13.12
N ALA A 263 -5.07 4.17 -13.73
CA ALA A 263 -4.77 4.09 -15.17
C ALA A 263 -3.98 5.29 -15.72
N LEU A 264 -3.21 5.98 -14.86
CA LEU A 264 -2.37 7.13 -15.23
C LEU A 264 -0.92 6.77 -15.50
N TYR A 265 -0.54 5.49 -15.41
CA TYR A 265 0.83 5.01 -15.63
C TYR A 265 1.40 5.36 -17.02
N THR A 266 0.56 5.74 -17.99
CA THR A 266 0.98 6.21 -19.33
C THR A 266 1.22 7.72 -19.37
N ARG A 267 0.85 8.47 -18.33
CA ARG A 267 0.94 9.93 -18.26
C ARG A 267 1.93 10.41 -17.21
N LEU A 268 2.00 9.71 -16.09
CA LEU A 268 2.91 10.06 -15.01
C LEU A 268 4.28 9.45 -15.27
N GLU A 269 5.31 10.17 -14.83
CA GLU A 269 6.67 9.66 -14.87
C GLU A 269 6.80 8.49 -13.90
N ALA A 270 7.57 7.46 -14.31
CA ALA A 270 7.90 6.36 -13.44
C ALA A 270 8.77 6.84 -12.27
N ASP A 271 8.45 6.36 -11.08
CA ASP A 271 9.19 6.69 -9.86
C ASP A 271 10.59 6.10 -9.89
N GLN A 272 11.55 6.87 -9.43
CA GLN A 272 12.92 6.41 -9.23
C GLN A 272 13.05 5.73 -7.87
N ASP A 273 13.73 4.60 -7.84
CA ASP A 273 14.08 3.92 -6.61
C ASP A 273 15.56 4.16 -6.26
N TYR A 274 15.85 4.35 -4.98
CA TYR A 274 17.15 4.80 -4.50
C TYR A 274 17.78 3.77 -3.56
N TYR A 275 18.92 3.21 -3.99
CA TYR A 275 19.69 2.24 -3.22
C TYR A 275 21.03 2.80 -2.79
N PRO A 276 21.52 2.44 -1.58
CA PRO A 276 22.88 2.78 -1.16
C PRO A 276 23.88 1.85 -1.84
N ALA A 277 24.76 2.41 -2.71
CA ALA A 277 25.82 1.64 -3.36
C ALA A 277 26.84 1.05 -2.39
N ASN A 278 27.01 1.70 -1.26
CA ASN A 278 27.98 1.35 -0.22
C ASN A 278 27.38 0.62 0.99
N TYR A 279 26.18 0.01 0.83
CA TYR A 279 25.60 -0.80 1.89
C TYR A 279 26.39 -2.11 2.07
N ALA A 280 27.19 -2.16 3.12
CA ALA A 280 28.05 -3.30 3.42
C ALA A 280 28.03 -3.58 4.95
N PRO A 281 26.91 -4.10 5.48
CA PRO A 281 26.77 -4.35 6.91
C PRO A 281 27.68 -5.50 7.35
N VAL A 282 28.07 -5.47 8.62
CA VAL A 282 28.72 -6.63 9.25
C VAL A 282 27.70 -7.76 9.37
N ARG A 283 28.12 -8.96 8.98
CA ARG A 283 27.25 -10.15 9.04
C ARG A 283 26.89 -10.50 10.49
N ASP A 284 25.60 -10.63 10.72
CA ASP A 284 25.00 -11.11 11.97
C ASP A 284 24.54 -12.56 11.78
N ARG A 285 24.89 -13.44 12.70
CA ARG A 285 24.53 -14.87 12.60
C ARG A 285 23.11 -15.17 13.07
N ARG A 286 22.44 -14.20 13.68
CA ARG A 286 21.06 -14.35 14.11
C ARG A 286 20.13 -14.54 12.91
N SER A 287 19.07 -15.24 13.14
CA SER A 287 17.97 -15.44 12.19
C SER A 287 16.85 -14.43 12.44
N VAL A 288 16.22 -13.94 11.37
CA VAL A 288 15.15 -12.92 11.44
C VAL A 288 13.93 -13.43 10.70
N ILE A 289 12.76 -13.29 11.30
CA ILE A 289 11.49 -13.41 10.60
C ILE A 289 10.72 -12.08 10.67
N VAL A 290 10.19 -11.65 9.53
CA VAL A 290 9.37 -10.45 9.41
C VAL A 290 7.93 -10.86 9.12
N TYR A 291 7.01 -10.50 9.99
CA TYR A 291 5.58 -10.53 9.71
C TYR A 291 5.14 -9.10 9.43
N GLY A 292 4.78 -8.81 8.19
CA GLY A 292 4.45 -7.44 7.83
C GLY A 292 3.55 -7.32 6.62
N ASP A 293 3.06 -6.11 6.40
CA ASP A 293 2.40 -5.75 5.16
C ASP A 293 3.41 -5.45 4.04
N SER A 294 2.97 -4.86 2.94
CA SER A 294 3.82 -4.62 1.77
C SER A 294 4.96 -3.63 2.04
N PHE A 295 4.88 -2.77 3.06
CA PHE A 295 5.97 -1.87 3.45
C PHE A 295 7.23 -2.64 3.89
N SER A 296 7.05 -3.79 4.56
CA SER A 296 8.16 -4.62 5.02
C SER A 296 8.99 -5.24 3.89
N GLU A 297 8.48 -5.30 2.66
CA GLU A 297 9.21 -5.82 1.50
C GLU A 297 10.49 -5.02 1.25
N TYR A 298 10.46 -3.72 1.52
CA TYR A 298 11.59 -2.83 1.35
C TYR A 298 12.70 -3.01 2.40
N TYR A 299 12.45 -3.75 3.49
CA TYR A 299 13.47 -4.15 4.45
C TYR A 299 14.30 -5.34 3.97
N MET A 300 13.72 -6.19 3.13
CA MET A 300 14.28 -7.50 2.81
C MET A 300 15.69 -7.48 2.20
N PRO A 301 16.01 -6.59 1.23
CA PRO A 301 17.36 -6.54 0.67
C PRO A 301 18.43 -6.27 1.74
N TYR A 302 18.13 -5.41 2.70
CA TYR A 302 19.04 -5.01 3.76
C TYR A 302 19.19 -6.08 4.84
N LEU A 303 18.07 -6.66 5.27
CA LEU A 303 18.06 -7.75 6.25
C LEU A 303 18.81 -8.97 5.70
N THR A 304 18.55 -9.37 4.44
CA THR A 304 19.26 -10.51 3.82
C THR A 304 20.75 -10.25 3.59
N ALA A 305 21.15 -8.98 3.44
CA ALA A 305 22.57 -8.63 3.39
C ALA A 305 23.25 -8.75 4.77
N GLN A 306 22.53 -8.47 5.87
CA GLN A 306 23.10 -8.42 7.22
C GLN A 306 22.99 -9.74 7.98
N PHE A 307 21.87 -10.45 7.89
CA PHE A 307 21.58 -11.65 8.69
C PHE A 307 21.76 -12.95 7.89
N ASP A 308 22.10 -14.04 8.58
CA ASP A 308 22.36 -15.32 7.90
C ASP A 308 21.10 -15.97 7.35
N ASN A 309 19.99 -15.86 8.08
CA ASN A 309 18.71 -16.43 7.70
C ASN A 309 17.60 -15.40 7.90
N VAL A 310 16.91 -15.07 6.83
CA VAL A 310 15.83 -14.08 6.85
C VAL A 310 14.61 -14.64 6.11
N TRP A 311 13.45 -14.55 6.75
CA TRP A 311 12.16 -14.89 6.15
C TRP A 311 11.19 -13.73 6.30
N ARG A 312 10.27 -13.62 5.36
CA ARG A 312 9.15 -12.71 5.42
C ARG A 312 7.86 -13.48 5.18
N ASP A 313 6.85 -13.17 5.96
CA ASP A 313 5.48 -13.64 5.76
C ASP A 313 4.49 -12.48 5.90
N ALA A 314 3.30 -12.65 5.34
CA ALA A 314 2.26 -11.64 5.48
C ALA A 314 1.82 -11.52 6.95
N LEU A 315 1.52 -10.31 7.39
CA LEU A 315 1.04 -10.05 8.77
C LEU A 315 -0.16 -10.94 9.12
N ALA A 316 -1.06 -11.17 8.16
CA ALA A 316 -2.25 -12.03 8.34
C ALA A 316 -1.92 -13.50 8.65
N ASN A 317 -0.70 -13.96 8.38
CA ASN A 317 -0.23 -15.31 8.66
C ASN A 317 0.43 -15.44 10.04
N LEU A 318 0.58 -14.34 10.78
CA LEU A 318 1.09 -14.39 12.14
C LEU A 318 0.12 -15.19 13.02
N ASP A 319 0.63 -16.24 13.65
CA ASP A 319 -0.12 -16.98 14.67
C ASP A 319 0.59 -16.81 16.03
N ARG A 320 -0.04 -16.08 16.93
CA ARG A 320 0.49 -15.83 18.27
C ARG A 320 0.80 -17.07 19.09
N ASN A 321 0.14 -18.21 18.79
CA ASN A 321 0.32 -19.45 19.54
C ASN A 321 1.57 -20.22 19.07
N THR A 322 1.93 -20.12 17.81
CA THR A 322 3.07 -20.82 17.22
C THR A 322 4.31 -19.94 17.09
N LEU A 323 4.14 -18.63 17.03
CA LEU A 323 5.24 -17.68 16.89
C LEU A 323 6.35 -17.87 17.93
N PRO A 324 6.08 -18.09 19.25
CA PRO A 324 7.14 -18.29 20.21
C PRO A 324 8.05 -19.50 19.93
N ASP A 325 7.59 -20.45 19.13
CA ASP A 325 8.29 -21.67 18.75
C ASP A 325 8.82 -21.63 17.29
N CYS A 326 8.82 -20.45 16.62
CA CYS A 326 9.23 -20.32 15.21
C CYS A 326 10.75 -20.58 14.97
N GLY A 327 11.55 -20.55 16.05
CA GLY A 327 12.99 -20.85 15.99
C GLY A 327 13.85 -19.72 15.44
N ALA A 328 13.29 -18.56 15.13
CA ALA A 328 14.05 -17.37 14.77
C ALA A 328 14.62 -16.70 16.03
N ASP A 329 15.74 -16.00 15.93
CA ASP A 329 16.31 -15.23 17.03
C ASP A 329 15.62 -13.88 17.20
N ILE A 330 15.11 -13.34 16.08
CA ILE A 330 14.48 -12.02 16.01
C ILE A 330 13.16 -12.14 15.26
N VAL A 331 12.11 -11.53 15.81
CA VAL A 331 10.83 -11.29 15.14
C VAL A 331 10.63 -9.79 14.97
N ILE A 332 10.34 -9.38 13.73
CA ILE A 332 9.89 -8.03 13.41
C ILE A 332 8.43 -8.12 13.00
N ILE A 333 7.54 -7.43 13.73
CA ILE A 333 6.15 -7.24 13.32
C ILE A 333 6.06 -5.85 12.74
N GLU A 334 5.82 -5.77 11.44
CA GLU A 334 5.69 -4.49 10.74
C GLU A 334 4.22 -4.26 10.35
N ALA A 335 3.74 -3.02 10.53
CA ALA A 335 2.39 -2.63 10.16
C ALA A 335 2.30 -1.14 9.80
N ASN A 336 1.56 -0.83 8.75
CA ASN A 336 1.04 0.50 8.47
C ASN A 336 -0.37 0.64 9.08
N GLU A 337 -0.93 1.86 9.18
CA GLU A 337 -2.26 2.08 9.77
C GLU A 337 -3.38 1.26 9.13
N ARG A 338 -3.26 0.90 7.86
CA ARG A 338 -4.23 0.07 7.13
C ARG A 338 -4.24 -1.38 7.59
N SER A 339 -3.17 -1.81 8.23
CA SER A 339 -2.97 -3.18 8.71
C SER A 339 -3.30 -3.36 10.19
N PHE A 340 -3.72 -2.31 10.91
CA PHE A 340 -4.00 -2.41 12.36
C PHE A 340 -5.20 -3.30 12.68
N GLU A 341 -6.23 -3.35 11.82
CA GLU A 341 -7.34 -4.30 12.00
C GLU A 341 -6.81 -5.73 11.93
N THR A 342 -6.04 -6.07 10.90
CA THR A 342 -5.38 -7.38 10.77
C THR A 342 -4.48 -7.69 11.95
N LEU A 343 -3.66 -6.72 12.41
CA LEU A 343 -2.80 -6.89 13.57
C LEU A 343 -3.62 -7.22 14.83
N CYS A 344 -4.72 -6.50 15.06
CA CYS A 344 -5.60 -6.77 16.18
C CYS A 344 -6.25 -8.17 16.10
N GLU A 345 -6.67 -8.59 14.91
CA GLU A 345 -7.31 -9.89 14.68
C GLU A 345 -6.35 -11.07 14.93
N VAL A 346 -5.14 -11.02 14.37
CA VAL A 346 -4.16 -12.13 14.52
C VAL A 346 -3.64 -12.28 15.95
N LEU A 347 -3.72 -11.22 16.73
CA LEU A 347 -3.31 -11.22 18.14
C LEU A 347 -4.42 -11.62 19.11
N GLN A 348 -5.67 -11.82 18.66
CA GLN A 348 -6.74 -12.28 19.54
C GLN A 348 -6.47 -13.72 20.02
N PRO A 349 -6.80 -14.03 21.29
CA PRO A 349 -6.80 -15.40 21.76
C PRO A 349 -7.80 -16.23 20.94
N ARG A 350 -7.34 -17.31 20.34
CA ARG A 350 -8.22 -18.30 19.68
C ARG A 350 -8.68 -19.34 20.69
#